data_c7c5c96aeb77d2135ebaf0c3c0947626
#
_entry.id   c7c5c96aeb77d2135ebaf0c3c0947626
#
_cell.length_a   1.000
_cell.length_b   1.000
_cell.length_c   1.000
_cell.angle_alpha   90.00
_cell.angle_beta   90.00
_cell.angle_gamma   90.00
#
_symmetry.space_group_name_H-M   'P 1'
#
loop_
_entity.id
_entity.type
_entity.pdbx_description
1 polymer ?
#
loop_
_entity_poly.entity_id
_entity_poly.type
_entity_poly.pdbx_seq_one_letter_code
_entity_poly.pdbx_strand_id
1 'polypeptide(L)'
;MTSFPAPISTKNAEVATTATTLQRRLCQHMKVTFSEKVVRLHGVYDAAGTTAGEIAYFLRRTLLNQHCSLCDITHSTFSRRPTWDRCVTDLGIEFQLHHRNDVPAPVAATPGYVTPCVICEYEDGSLTLLVNSNELDSCGNSPEQLMNLIFAKITDKTEG
;
A
#
# COMPACT_ATOMS: atom_id res chain seq x y z
N MET A 1 55.47 -10.91 -23.15
CA MET A 1 54.74 -9.64 -22.86
C MET A 1 53.30 -10.01 -22.55
N THR A 2 53.02 -10.23 -21.27
CA THR A 2 51.69 -10.60 -20.79
C THR A 2 51.04 -9.37 -20.16
N SER A 3 49.98 -8.86 -20.81
CA SER A 3 49.22 -7.71 -20.34
C SER A 3 48.13 -8.19 -19.36
N PHE A 4 48.15 -7.74 -18.12
CA PHE A 4 47.10 -7.98 -17.11
C PHE A 4 45.98 -6.95 -17.31
N PRO A 5 44.70 -7.33 -17.21
CA PRO A 5 43.62 -6.37 -17.18
C PRO A 5 43.50 -5.70 -15.80
N ALA A 6 43.17 -4.41 -15.81
CA ALA A 6 43.01 -3.56 -14.66
C ALA A 6 41.77 -3.95 -13.78
N PRO A 7 41.79 -3.69 -12.48
CA PRO A 7 40.66 -4.03 -11.60
C PRO A 7 39.45 -3.10 -11.82
N ILE A 8 38.27 -3.70 -11.86
CA ILE A 8 36.97 -3.04 -12.01
C ILE A 8 36.65 -2.30 -10.69
N SER A 9 36.29 -1.04 -10.83
CA SER A 9 36.00 -0.12 -9.72
C SER A 9 34.80 -0.58 -8.86
N THR A 10 35.08 -0.85 -7.58
CA THR A 10 34.11 -1.32 -6.57
C THR A 10 33.21 -0.22 -5.97
N LYS A 11 33.17 0.98 -6.56
CA LYS A 11 32.43 2.13 -6.00
C LYS A 11 30.91 2.07 -6.14
N ASN A 12 30.35 1.24 -7.04
CA ASN A 12 28.92 1.20 -7.30
C ASN A 12 28.12 0.26 -6.35
N ALA A 13 28.79 -0.62 -5.63
CA ALA A 13 28.13 -1.55 -4.71
C ALA A 13 27.83 -0.93 -3.33
N GLU A 14 28.65 0.01 -2.87
CA GLU A 14 28.47 0.65 -1.55
C GLU A 14 27.31 1.65 -1.51
N VAL A 15 27.05 2.35 -2.61
CA VAL A 15 25.96 3.36 -2.68
C VAL A 15 24.58 2.69 -2.60
N ALA A 16 24.39 1.54 -3.23
CA ALA A 16 23.13 0.79 -3.18
C ALA A 16 22.81 0.24 -1.78
N THR A 17 23.83 -0.21 -1.06
CA THR A 17 23.67 -0.77 0.30
C THR A 17 23.33 0.32 1.33
N THR A 18 23.87 1.52 1.17
CA THR A 18 23.62 2.65 2.07
C THR A 18 22.21 3.19 1.92
N ALA A 19 21.69 3.27 0.68
CA ALA A 19 20.33 3.69 0.40
C ALA A 19 19.28 2.72 1.00
N THR A 20 19.51 1.42 0.87
CA THR A 20 18.62 0.38 1.43
C THR A 20 18.62 0.39 2.97
N THR A 21 19.76 0.68 3.58
CA THR A 21 19.90 0.74 5.05
C THR A 21 19.26 2.01 5.62
N LEU A 22 19.37 3.13 4.94
CA LEU A 22 18.69 4.39 5.29
C LEU A 22 17.17 4.27 5.14
N GLN A 23 16.69 3.64 4.07
CA GLN A 23 15.28 3.34 3.84
C GLN A 23 14.71 2.46 4.98
N ARG A 24 15.43 1.42 5.40
CA ARG A 24 15.04 0.57 6.53
C ARG A 24 15.03 1.31 7.87
N ARG A 25 15.98 2.20 8.11
CA ARG A 25 16.05 2.99 9.36
C ARG A 25 14.94 4.03 9.43
N LEU A 26 14.57 4.64 8.31
CA LEU A 26 13.40 5.53 8.22
C LEU A 26 12.11 4.79 8.57
N CYS A 27 11.88 3.59 8.01
CA CYS A 27 10.72 2.77 8.36
C CYS A 27 10.68 2.36 9.85
N GLN A 28 11.83 2.10 10.48
CA GLN A 28 11.88 1.73 11.90
C GLN A 28 11.68 2.92 12.86
N HIS A 29 12.14 4.11 12.49
CA HIS A 29 11.93 5.32 13.32
C HIS A 29 10.49 5.84 13.22
N MET A 30 9.78 5.48 12.15
CA MET A 30 8.42 5.91 11.87
C MET A 30 7.34 5.19 12.71
N LYS A 31 7.67 4.06 13.33
CA LYS A 31 6.74 3.31 14.21
C LYS A 31 6.24 4.08 15.44
N VAL A 32 6.91 5.14 15.85
CA VAL A 32 6.67 5.79 17.14
C VAL A 32 5.68 6.96 17.07
N THR A 33 5.49 7.58 15.90
CA THR A 33 4.75 8.85 15.82
C THR A 33 3.32 8.73 15.30
N PHE A 34 2.95 7.59 14.68
CA PHE A 34 1.63 7.43 14.05
C PHE A 34 0.54 6.86 14.94
N SER A 35 0.92 6.28 16.09
CA SER A 35 0.04 5.40 16.86
C SER A 35 -1.08 6.14 17.62
N GLU A 36 -0.98 7.46 17.82
CA GLU A 36 -1.91 8.13 18.74
C GLU A 36 -3.21 8.61 18.08
N LYS A 37 -3.26 8.75 16.75
CA LYS A 37 -4.45 9.28 16.06
C LYS A 37 -5.08 8.33 15.05
N VAL A 38 -4.29 7.53 14.33
CA VAL A 38 -4.77 6.60 13.30
C VAL A 38 -4.82 5.19 13.87
N VAL A 39 -6.00 4.59 13.87
CA VAL A 39 -6.21 3.23 14.42
C VAL A 39 -6.31 2.19 13.31
N ARG A 40 -6.84 2.54 12.14
CA ARG A 40 -7.06 1.58 11.06
C ARG A 40 -7.07 2.24 9.69
N LEU A 41 -6.68 1.47 8.70
CA LEU A 41 -6.83 1.80 7.29
C LEU A 41 -7.79 0.80 6.63
N HIS A 42 -8.73 1.32 5.84
CA HIS A 42 -9.68 0.54 5.07
C HIS A 42 -9.39 0.69 3.58
N GLY A 43 -8.83 -0.34 2.96
CA GLY A 43 -8.69 -0.42 1.51
C GLY A 43 -9.94 -1.02 0.90
N VAL A 44 -10.59 -0.33 -0.03
CA VAL A 44 -11.80 -0.81 -0.68
C VAL A 44 -11.51 -1.06 -2.16
N TYR A 45 -11.70 -2.32 -2.58
CA TYR A 45 -11.54 -2.72 -3.97
C TYR A 45 -12.68 -2.26 -4.85
N ASP A 46 -12.39 -1.98 -6.11
CA ASP A 46 -13.42 -1.82 -7.14
C ASP A 46 -13.89 -3.18 -7.68
N ALA A 47 -14.23 -4.08 -6.76
CA ALA A 47 -14.71 -5.42 -7.10
C ALA A 47 -15.77 -5.86 -6.09
N ALA A 48 -16.77 -6.61 -6.54
CA ALA A 48 -17.70 -7.33 -5.67
C ALA A 48 -17.02 -8.62 -5.18
N GLY A 49 -16.95 -8.81 -3.85
CA GLY A 49 -16.49 -10.06 -3.25
C GLY A 49 -17.55 -11.13 -3.38
N THR A 50 -17.16 -12.30 -3.84
CA THR A 50 -17.92 -13.54 -3.74
C THR A 50 -17.17 -14.51 -2.85
N THR A 51 -17.81 -15.57 -2.36
CA THR A 51 -17.20 -16.50 -1.40
C THR A 51 -15.83 -17.03 -1.83
N ALA A 52 -14.96 -17.37 -0.89
CA ALA A 52 -13.51 -17.56 -1.03
C ALA A 52 -13.00 -18.39 -2.24
N GLY A 53 -13.84 -19.27 -2.80
CA GLY A 53 -13.51 -20.06 -4.01
C GLY A 53 -13.70 -19.30 -5.33
N GLU A 54 -14.53 -18.26 -5.32
CA GLU A 54 -14.86 -17.47 -6.51
C GLU A 54 -13.99 -16.21 -6.63
N ILE A 55 -13.35 -15.78 -5.52
CA ILE A 55 -12.46 -14.60 -5.50
C ILE A 55 -11.33 -14.76 -6.52
N ALA A 56 -10.71 -15.92 -6.61
CA ALA A 56 -9.66 -16.19 -7.59
C ALA A 56 -10.19 -16.15 -9.03
N TYR A 57 -11.40 -16.63 -9.26
CA TYR A 57 -12.05 -16.61 -10.58
C TYR A 57 -12.52 -15.20 -10.96
N PHE A 58 -13.06 -14.47 -9.99
CA PHE A 58 -13.54 -13.10 -10.19
C PHE A 58 -12.38 -12.10 -10.39
N LEU A 59 -11.31 -12.20 -9.58
CA LEU A 59 -10.07 -11.46 -9.80
C LEU A 59 -9.52 -11.69 -11.21
N ARG A 60 -9.52 -12.94 -11.68
CA ARG A 60 -9.05 -13.29 -13.02
C ARG A 60 -9.93 -12.68 -14.12
N ARG A 61 -11.22 -12.56 -13.92
CA ARG A 61 -12.18 -11.97 -14.88
C ARG A 61 -12.17 -10.45 -14.84
N THR A 62 -12.02 -9.87 -13.65
CA THR A 62 -11.96 -8.41 -13.42
C THR A 62 -10.61 -7.85 -13.88
N LEU A 63 -9.50 -8.55 -13.63
CA LEU A 63 -8.17 -8.20 -14.12
C LEU A 63 -8.06 -8.22 -15.65
N LEU A 64 -8.93 -8.95 -16.35
CA LEU A 64 -8.95 -8.99 -17.82
C LEU A 64 -9.79 -7.87 -18.44
N ASN A 65 -10.68 -7.21 -17.69
CA ASN A 65 -11.62 -6.24 -18.26
C ASN A 65 -11.80 -4.93 -17.47
N GLN A 66 -11.36 -4.86 -16.20
CA GLN A 66 -11.43 -3.62 -15.40
C GLN A 66 -10.17 -3.50 -14.55
N HIS A 67 -9.44 -2.44 -14.75
CA HIS A 67 -8.22 -2.14 -14.00
C HIS A 67 -8.60 -1.72 -12.57
N CYS A 68 -8.19 -2.50 -11.57
CA CYS A 68 -8.33 -2.17 -10.16
C CYS A 68 -6.94 -2.01 -9.55
N SER A 69 -6.47 -0.79 -9.44
CA SER A 69 -5.11 -0.47 -8.98
C SER A 69 -4.80 -1.03 -7.60
N LEU A 70 -5.76 -0.98 -6.67
CA LEU A 70 -5.57 -1.56 -5.34
C LEU A 70 -5.46 -3.09 -5.40
N CYS A 71 -6.18 -3.76 -6.30
CA CYS A 71 -6.06 -5.21 -6.50
C CYS A 71 -4.66 -5.55 -7.00
N ASP A 72 -4.14 -4.80 -7.95
CA ASP A 72 -2.82 -5.02 -8.56
C ASP A 72 -1.67 -4.72 -7.57
N ILE A 73 -1.88 -3.78 -6.66
CA ILE A 73 -0.93 -3.47 -5.58
C ILE A 73 -0.89 -4.62 -4.55
N THR A 74 -2.03 -5.13 -4.14
CA THR A 74 -2.14 -6.12 -3.04
C THR A 74 -1.88 -7.54 -3.48
N HIS A 75 -2.23 -7.87 -4.74
CA HIS A 75 -2.18 -9.23 -5.28
C HIS A 75 -1.31 -9.32 -6.53
N SER A 76 -0.70 -10.48 -6.73
CA SER A 76 -0.20 -10.95 -8.02
C SER A 76 -1.32 -11.71 -8.74
N THR A 77 -1.02 -12.29 -9.90
CA THR A 77 -2.01 -12.98 -10.76
C THR A 77 -2.86 -14.04 -10.02
N PHE A 78 -2.35 -14.65 -8.94
CA PHE A 78 -3.02 -15.77 -8.26
C PHE A 78 -2.95 -15.71 -6.73
N SER A 79 -2.19 -14.80 -6.13
CA SER A 79 -1.97 -14.76 -4.69
C SER A 79 -1.67 -13.37 -4.18
N ARG A 80 -1.91 -13.17 -2.88
CA ARG A 80 -1.48 -11.98 -2.16
C ARG A 80 0.04 -11.82 -2.26
N ARG A 81 0.51 -10.62 -2.49
CA ARG A 81 1.95 -10.35 -2.63
C ARG A 81 2.63 -10.42 -1.27
N PRO A 82 3.73 -11.18 -1.12
CA PRO A 82 4.51 -11.18 0.14
C PRO A 82 5.08 -9.79 0.47
N THR A 83 5.35 -8.97 -0.55
CA THR A 83 5.77 -7.57 -0.37
C THR A 83 4.69 -6.72 0.26
N TRP A 84 3.41 -6.92 -0.10
CA TRP A 84 2.27 -6.28 0.53
C TRP A 84 2.20 -6.60 2.04
N ASP A 85 2.25 -7.88 2.40
CA ASP A 85 2.17 -8.30 3.81
C ASP A 85 3.31 -7.72 4.65
N ARG A 86 4.50 -7.64 4.08
CA ARG A 86 5.66 -7.00 4.72
C ARG A 86 5.43 -5.50 4.91
N CYS A 87 5.00 -4.80 3.87
CA CYS A 87 4.74 -3.37 3.93
C CYS A 87 3.66 -3.02 4.97
N VAL A 88 2.58 -3.81 5.05
CA VAL A 88 1.53 -3.63 6.08
C VAL A 88 2.09 -3.87 7.48
N THR A 89 2.91 -4.91 7.65
CA THR A 89 3.56 -5.20 8.93
C THR A 89 4.49 -4.06 9.35
N ASP A 90 5.27 -3.54 8.41
CA ASP A 90 6.21 -2.44 8.66
C ASP A 90 5.50 -1.11 8.94
N LEU A 91 4.32 -0.89 8.36
CA LEU A 91 3.49 0.29 8.63
C LEU A 91 3.04 0.34 10.09
N GLY A 92 2.76 -0.82 10.69
CA GLY A 92 2.35 -0.93 12.11
C GLY A 92 0.96 -0.40 12.42
N ILE A 93 0.13 -0.14 11.40
CA ILE A 93 -1.28 0.24 11.48
C ILE A 93 -2.09 -0.92 10.90
N GLU A 94 -3.21 -1.25 11.55
CA GLU A 94 -4.12 -2.28 11.02
C GLU A 94 -4.63 -1.87 9.63
N PHE A 95 -4.48 -2.76 8.64
CA PHE A 95 -4.95 -2.53 7.28
C PHE A 95 -5.99 -3.59 6.90
N GLN A 96 -7.25 -3.19 6.83
CA GLN A 96 -8.37 -4.04 6.42
C GLN A 96 -8.68 -3.82 4.93
N LEU A 97 -8.93 -4.92 4.23
CA LEU A 97 -9.31 -4.91 2.82
C LEU A 97 -10.75 -5.36 2.68
N HIS A 98 -11.55 -4.60 1.93
CA HIS A 98 -12.97 -4.81 1.69
C HIS A 98 -13.26 -4.85 0.20
N HIS A 99 -14.31 -5.58 -0.18
CA HIS A 99 -14.93 -5.48 -1.48
C HIS A 99 -16.13 -4.51 -1.41
N ARG A 100 -16.64 -4.08 -2.55
CA ARG A 100 -17.78 -3.14 -2.60
C ARG A 100 -19.03 -3.63 -1.88
N ASN A 101 -19.23 -4.93 -1.79
CA ASN A 101 -20.41 -5.57 -1.20
C ASN A 101 -20.25 -5.97 0.27
N ASP A 102 -19.05 -5.90 0.83
CA ASP A 102 -18.77 -6.24 2.23
C ASP A 102 -18.17 -5.07 3.04
N VAL A 103 -18.03 -3.90 2.40
CA VAL A 103 -17.53 -2.70 3.08
C VAL A 103 -18.49 -2.27 4.18
N PRO A 104 -18.00 -1.93 5.40
CA PRO A 104 -18.82 -1.41 6.47
C PRO A 104 -19.55 -0.13 6.08
N ALA A 105 -20.83 0.01 6.46
CA ALA A 105 -21.64 1.15 6.09
C ALA A 105 -21.04 2.52 6.46
N PRO A 106 -20.40 2.72 7.64
CA PRO A 106 -19.71 3.98 7.95
C PRO A 106 -18.57 4.30 6.97
N VAL A 107 -17.80 3.28 6.56
CA VAL A 107 -16.71 3.43 5.58
C VAL A 107 -17.26 3.84 4.22
N ALA A 108 -18.32 3.20 3.76
CA ALA A 108 -18.99 3.54 2.50
C ALA A 108 -19.65 4.93 2.52
N ALA A 109 -20.00 5.45 3.71
CA ALA A 109 -20.60 6.78 3.88
C ALA A 109 -19.53 7.90 3.99
N THR A 110 -18.24 7.60 3.93
CA THR A 110 -17.17 8.60 4.00
C THR A 110 -17.28 9.62 2.85
N PRO A 111 -17.20 10.93 3.12
CA PRO A 111 -17.23 11.93 2.06
C PRO A 111 -16.12 11.68 1.01
N GLY A 112 -16.51 11.71 -0.26
CA GLY A 112 -15.59 11.44 -1.38
C GLY A 112 -15.34 9.95 -1.64
N TYR A 113 -16.07 9.04 -0.98
CA TYR A 113 -15.97 7.61 -1.23
C TYR A 113 -16.26 7.27 -2.70
N VAL A 114 -15.23 6.79 -3.39
CA VAL A 114 -15.29 6.21 -4.74
C VAL A 114 -14.25 5.10 -4.81
N THR A 115 -14.66 3.92 -5.23
CA THR A 115 -13.75 2.76 -5.33
C THR A 115 -12.91 2.78 -6.61
N PRO A 116 -11.67 2.28 -6.60
CA PRO A 116 -10.92 1.83 -5.41
C PRO A 116 -10.42 3.01 -4.57
N CYS A 117 -10.32 2.85 -3.25
CA CYS A 117 -9.85 3.91 -2.35
C CYS A 117 -9.23 3.34 -1.07
N VAL A 118 -8.53 4.21 -0.31
CA VAL A 118 -8.10 3.94 1.06
C VAL A 118 -8.71 5.01 1.98
N ILE A 119 -9.37 4.56 3.04
CA ILE A 119 -9.99 5.40 4.07
C ILE A 119 -9.24 5.20 5.37
N CYS A 120 -8.99 6.29 6.08
CA CYS A 120 -8.34 6.32 7.38
C CYS A 120 -9.39 6.42 8.48
N GLU A 121 -9.29 5.58 9.50
CA GLU A 121 -10.06 5.63 10.74
C GLU A 121 -9.17 6.16 11.86
N TYR A 122 -9.67 7.15 12.60
CA TYR A 122 -8.99 7.76 13.74
C TYR A 122 -9.54 7.26 15.07
N GLU A 123 -8.81 7.53 16.18
CA GLU A 123 -9.20 7.11 17.53
C GLU A 123 -10.56 7.65 17.98
N ASP A 124 -10.96 8.81 17.49
CA ASP A 124 -12.27 9.41 17.76
C ASP A 124 -13.41 8.81 16.92
N GLY A 125 -13.10 7.78 16.11
CA GLY A 125 -14.04 7.12 15.21
C GLY A 125 -14.33 7.89 13.92
N SER A 126 -13.68 9.03 13.69
CA SER A 126 -13.82 9.76 12.42
C SER A 126 -13.19 9.00 11.26
N LEU A 127 -13.80 9.12 10.09
CA LEU A 127 -13.35 8.49 8.86
C LEU A 127 -13.06 9.55 7.79
N THR A 128 -11.92 9.41 7.12
CA THR A 128 -11.51 10.35 6.07
C THR A 128 -10.97 9.60 4.86
N LEU A 129 -11.32 10.03 3.65
CA LEU A 129 -10.68 9.57 2.43
C LEU A 129 -9.19 9.95 2.46
N LEU A 130 -8.32 8.96 2.44
CA LEU A 130 -6.88 9.15 2.49
C LEU A 130 -6.24 9.08 1.10
N VAL A 131 -6.59 8.04 0.33
CA VAL A 131 -6.06 7.82 -1.03
C VAL A 131 -7.23 7.55 -1.97
N ASN A 132 -7.35 8.34 -3.02
CA ASN A 132 -8.36 8.17 -4.06
C ASN A 132 -7.87 7.24 -5.21
N SER A 133 -8.74 6.92 -6.16
CA SER A 133 -8.43 6.03 -7.28
C SER A 133 -7.28 6.52 -8.15
N ASN A 134 -7.22 7.81 -8.49
CA ASN A 134 -6.15 8.37 -9.33
C ASN A 134 -4.79 8.30 -8.64
N GLU A 135 -4.76 8.47 -7.33
CA GLU A 135 -3.55 8.34 -6.54
C GLU A 135 -3.10 6.89 -6.42
N LEU A 136 -4.05 5.94 -6.31
CA LEU A 136 -3.75 4.51 -6.38
C LEU A 136 -3.17 4.12 -7.74
N ASP A 137 -3.72 4.65 -8.84
CA ASP A 137 -3.19 4.43 -10.19
C ASP A 137 -1.73 4.91 -10.31
N SER A 138 -1.41 6.04 -9.69
CA SER A 138 -0.05 6.60 -9.71
C SER A 138 0.98 5.79 -8.92
N CYS A 139 0.54 4.88 -8.04
CA CYS A 139 1.43 3.98 -7.29
C CYS A 139 2.04 2.86 -8.16
N GLY A 140 1.61 2.69 -9.43
CA GLY A 140 2.24 1.78 -10.39
C GLY A 140 2.33 0.33 -9.93
N ASN A 141 1.29 -0.20 -9.30
CA ASN A 141 1.21 -1.58 -8.78
C ASN A 141 2.26 -1.90 -7.68
N SER A 142 2.81 -0.89 -7.01
CA SER A 142 3.84 -1.04 -5.98
C SER A 142 3.26 -0.85 -4.57
N PRO A 143 3.31 -1.89 -3.71
CA PRO A 143 2.97 -1.76 -2.29
C PRO A 143 3.79 -0.69 -1.58
N GLU A 144 5.07 -0.59 -1.89
CA GLU A 144 6.00 0.37 -1.29
C GLU A 144 5.60 1.81 -1.63
N GLN A 145 5.19 2.07 -2.88
CA GLN A 145 4.74 3.39 -3.32
C GLN A 145 3.45 3.80 -2.59
N LEU A 146 2.52 2.87 -2.44
CA LEU A 146 1.29 3.12 -1.69
C LEU A 146 1.59 3.43 -0.22
N MET A 147 2.47 2.66 0.43
CA MET A 147 2.83 2.92 1.83
C MET A 147 3.52 4.27 2.02
N ASN A 148 4.41 4.66 1.09
CA ASN A 148 5.04 5.98 1.11
C ASN A 148 4.00 7.11 0.97
N LEU A 149 3.02 6.94 0.08
CA LEU A 149 1.94 7.91 -0.11
C LEU A 149 1.05 8.02 1.14
N ILE A 150 0.64 6.88 1.70
CA ILE A 150 -0.14 6.83 2.95
C ILE A 150 0.62 7.54 4.07
N PHE A 151 1.90 7.24 4.21
CA PHE A 151 2.74 7.85 5.22
C PHE A 151 2.80 9.37 5.08
N ALA A 152 3.12 9.88 3.90
CA ALA A 152 3.18 11.31 3.63
C ALA A 152 1.86 12.01 4.01
N LYS A 153 0.72 11.44 3.59
CA LYS A 153 -0.60 12.03 3.85
C LYS A 153 -1.01 12.04 5.33
N ILE A 154 -0.61 11.01 6.08
CA ILE A 154 -0.89 10.95 7.52
C ILE A 154 -0.02 11.98 8.25
N THR A 155 1.25 12.13 7.85
CA THR A 155 2.18 13.08 8.46
C THR A 155 1.74 14.54 8.23
N ASP A 156 1.39 14.89 7.00
CA ASP A 156 0.95 16.24 6.63
C ASP A 156 -0.29 16.69 7.44
N LYS A 157 -1.20 15.76 7.75
CA LYS A 157 -2.40 16.06 8.55
C LYS A 157 -2.10 16.28 10.04
N THR A 158 -0.95 15.87 10.52
CA THR A 158 -0.58 15.99 11.94
C THR A 158 0.05 17.35 12.24
N GLU A 159 0.54 18.07 11.23
CA GLU A 159 1.19 19.36 11.36
C GLU A 159 0.25 20.58 11.15
N GLY A 160 -1.02 20.37 10.84
CA GLY A 160 -2.06 21.39 10.62
C GLY A 160 -3.10 21.41 11.73
#